data_f5e5ed9ac6c1a9fff9793febef6841f3
#
_entry.id   f5e5ed9ac6c1a9fff9793febef6841f3
#
_cell.length_a   1.000
_cell.length_b   1.000
_cell.length_c   1.000
_cell.angle_alpha   90.00
_cell.angle_beta   90.00
_cell.angle_gamma   90.00
#
_symmetry.space_group_name_H-M   'P 1'
#
loop_
_entity.id
_entity.type
_entity.pdbx_description
1 polymer ?
#
loop_
_entity_poly.entity_id
_entity_poly.type
_entity_poly.pdbx_seq_one_letter_code
_entity_poly.pdbx_strand_id
1 'polypeptide(L)'
;MSLHEDASYIPQVITIFEQPYQLIAGGLSFSVSLLYYIGIPLYTKGQTLGKKILGLKIVGDHYDDITMKQILLRQGVMILLVEGSIYTASNMLHQMINVITGFNFASLYAYIGVVISLISVICVFVFKSKKSLHDIVAKTLVVDIKSPQYTYEVKKNKKIRKKKLKLS
;
A
#
# COMPACT_ATOMS: atom_id res chain seq x y z
N MET A 1 16.67 26.83 18.19
CA MET A 1 16.01 26.26 17.01
C MET A 1 16.36 27.15 15.83
N SER A 2 17.51 26.92 15.21
CA SER A 2 17.95 27.64 14.01
C SER A 2 17.32 26.97 12.78
N LEU A 3 16.24 27.56 12.29
CA LEU A 3 15.71 27.21 10.97
C LEU A 3 16.73 27.67 9.95
N HIS A 4 17.34 26.77 9.21
CA HIS A 4 18.15 27.13 8.05
C HIS A 4 17.30 27.93 7.07
N GLU A 5 17.81 29.11 6.69
CA GLU A 5 17.10 30.13 5.91
C GLU A 5 16.79 29.80 4.45
N ASP A 6 17.06 28.60 3.99
CA ASP A 6 16.68 28.17 2.63
C ASP A 6 15.33 27.47 2.61
N ALA A 7 14.27 28.25 2.75
CA ALA A 7 12.87 27.83 2.76
C ALA A 7 12.33 27.32 1.40
N SER A 8 13.20 27.08 0.40
CA SER A 8 12.79 26.58 -0.92
C SER A 8 12.69 25.05 -1.01
N TYR A 9 13.19 24.32 0.00
CA TYR A 9 13.17 22.85 0.03
C TYR A 9 12.72 22.35 1.38
N ILE A 10 11.57 21.70 1.43
CA ILE A 10 11.13 20.95 2.62
C ILE A 10 11.82 19.58 2.56
N PRO A 11 12.87 19.35 3.36
CA PRO A 11 13.57 18.08 3.33
C PRO A 11 12.66 16.98 3.86
N GLN A 12 12.42 15.95 3.07
CA GLN A 12 11.69 14.75 3.47
C GLN A 12 12.56 13.82 4.35
N VAL A 13 13.34 14.42 5.23
CA VAL A 13 14.34 13.72 6.04
C VAL A 13 14.12 14.07 7.50
N ILE A 14 13.88 13.07 8.33
CA ILE A 14 13.63 13.28 9.77
C ILE A 14 14.89 13.71 10.54
N THR A 15 16.07 13.51 9.97
CA THR A 15 17.37 13.85 10.58
C THR A 15 17.62 15.35 10.74
N ILE A 16 16.78 16.21 10.17
CA ILE A 16 16.82 17.66 10.40
C ILE A 16 16.39 18.06 11.82
N PHE A 17 15.65 17.19 12.49
CA PHE A 17 15.22 17.41 13.85
C PHE A 17 16.26 16.86 14.82
N GLU A 18 16.39 17.47 16.00
CA GLU A 18 17.17 16.92 17.10
C GLU A 18 16.41 15.75 17.78
N GLN A 19 17.14 14.82 18.39
CA GLN A 19 16.51 13.80 19.21
C GLN A 19 15.90 14.42 20.48
N PRO A 20 14.70 14.01 20.93
CA PRO A 20 13.90 12.87 20.46
C PRO A 20 12.87 13.21 19.35
N TYR A 21 12.85 14.46 18.88
CA TYR A 21 11.82 14.95 17.94
C TYR A 21 11.83 14.22 16.60
N GLN A 22 12.97 13.70 16.16
CA GLN A 22 13.09 12.85 14.97
C GLN A 22 12.14 11.66 15.03
N LEU A 23 12.18 10.92 16.12
CA LEU A 23 11.36 9.71 16.28
C LEU A 23 9.87 10.06 16.46
N ILE A 24 9.57 11.17 17.15
CA ILE A 24 8.20 11.64 17.31
C ILE A 24 7.60 12.02 15.96
N ALA A 25 8.30 12.84 15.17
CA ALA A 25 7.85 13.27 13.85
C ALA A 25 7.70 12.08 12.89
N GLY A 26 8.68 11.17 12.85
CA GLY A 26 8.64 9.95 12.07
C GLY A 26 7.49 9.04 12.48
N GLY A 27 7.28 8.82 13.78
CA GLY A 27 6.20 8.00 14.32
C GLY A 27 4.80 8.56 14.01
N LEU A 28 4.61 9.87 14.12
CA LEU A 28 3.35 10.53 13.74
C LEU A 28 3.08 10.38 12.23
N SER A 29 4.06 10.69 11.39
CA SER A 29 3.93 10.56 9.94
C SER A 29 3.62 9.13 9.52
N PHE A 30 4.30 8.14 10.12
CA PHE A 30 4.06 6.73 9.87
C PHE A 30 2.67 6.29 10.32
N SER A 31 2.22 6.74 11.49
CA SER A 31 0.87 6.43 12.02
C SER A 31 -0.24 6.96 11.13
N VAL A 32 -0.12 8.20 10.65
CA VAL A 32 -1.08 8.79 9.69
C VAL A 32 -1.11 7.97 8.39
N SER A 33 0.06 7.53 7.92
CA SER A 33 0.17 6.70 6.72
C SER A 33 -0.48 5.32 6.91
N LEU A 34 -0.29 4.68 8.06
CA LEU A 34 -0.97 3.42 8.39
C LEU A 34 -2.50 3.58 8.41
N LEU A 35 -2.99 4.65 9.02
CA LEU A 35 -4.42 4.95 9.02
C LEU A 35 -4.96 5.15 7.61
N TYR A 36 -4.22 5.86 6.75
CA TYR A 36 -4.64 6.09 5.38
C TYR A 36 -4.60 4.82 4.51
N TYR A 37 -3.50 4.08 4.54
CA TYR A 37 -3.29 2.94 3.63
C TYR A 37 -3.92 1.63 4.12
N ILE A 38 -4.08 1.45 5.43
CA ILE A 38 -4.65 0.26 6.04
C ILE A 38 -6.03 0.55 6.63
N GLY A 39 -6.15 1.58 7.48
CA GLY A 39 -7.38 1.89 8.19
C GLY A 39 -8.54 2.25 7.26
N ILE A 40 -8.33 3.16 6.31
CA ILE A 40 -9.38 3.56 5.36
C ILE A 40 -9.85 2.37 4.50
N PRO A 41 -8.96 1.59 3.83
CA PRO A 41 -9.40 0.43 3.07
C PRO A 41 -10.10 -0.65 3.90
N LEU A 42 -9.74 -0.82 5.16
CA LEU A 42 -10.47 -1.72 6.05
C LEU A 42 -11.90 -1.26 6.29
N TYR A 43 -12.07 0.01 6.64
CA TYR A 43 -13.38 0.60 6.88
C TYR A 43 -14.26 0.64 5.62
N THR A 44 -13.68 1.00 4.48
CA THR A 44 -14.37 1.15 3.19
C THR A 44 -14.44 -0.13 2.35
N LYS A 45 -14.00 -1.27 2.89
CA LYS A 45 -13.96 -2.55 2.20
C LYS A 45 -13.18 -2.53 0.88
N GLY A 46 -11.98 -1.94 0.91
CA GLY A 46 -11.04 -1.97 -0.20
C GLY A 46 -10.94 -0.68 -1.02
N GLN A 47 -11.43 0.45 -0.52
CA GLN A 47 -11.31 1.73 -1.21
C GLN A 47 -10.50 2.73 -0.37
N THR A 48 -9.48 3.35 -0.95
CA THR A 48 -8.92 4.62 -0.44
C THR A 48 -9.76 5.79 -0.95
N LEU A 49 -9.55 6.98 -0.41
CA LEU A 49 -10.29 8.17 -0.86
C LEU A 49 -10.15 8.41 -2.37
N GLY A 50 -8.93 8.36 -2.91
CA GLY A 50 -8.70 8.51 -4.35
C GLY A 50 -9.37 7.40 -5.19
N LYS A 51 -9.31 6.14 -4.74
CA LYS A 51 -10.00 5.04 -5.43
C LYS A 51 -11.52 5.22 -5.42
N LYS A 52 -12.08 5.73 -4.32
CA LYS A 52 -13.53 6.00 -4.22
C LYS A 52 -13.97 7.06 -5.22
N ILE A 53 -13.20 8.14 -5.37
CA ILE A 53 -13.46 9.20 -6.35
C ILE A 53 -13.44 8.65 -7.79
N LEU A 54 -12.46 7.80 -8.10
CA LEU A 54 -12.30 7.19 -9.42
C LEU A 54 -13.24 5.99 -9.67
N GLY A 55 -14.05 5.58 -8.71
CA GLY A 55 -14.91 4.40 -8.83
C GLY A 55 -14.14 3.08 -8.81
N LEU A 56 -12.91 3.08 -8.28
CA LEU A 56 -12.07 1.89 -8.19
C LEU A 56 -12.21 1.22 -6.82
N LYS A 57 -12.11 -0.12 -6.79
CA LYS A 57 -12.16 -0.91 -5.56
C LYS A 57 -11.13 -2.04 -5.62
N ILE A 58 -10.49 -2.31 -4.49
CA ILE A 58 -9.68 -3.51 -4.30
C ILE A 58 -10.62 -4.63 -3.86
N VAL A 59 -10.54 -5.76 -4.54
CA VAL A 59 -11.32 -6.97 -4.23
C VAL A 59 -10.40 -8.18 -4.20
N GLY A 60 -10.86 -9.28 -3.61
CA GLY A 60 -10.18 -10.57 -3.71
C GLY A 60 -10.22 -11.14 -5.12
N ASP A 61 -9.38 -12.13 -5.42
CA ASP A 61 -9.29 -12.78 -6.74
C ASP A 61 -10.61 -13.35 -7.26
N HIS A 62 -11.52 -13.66 -6.36
CA HIS A 62 -12.85 -14.15 -6.70
C HIS A 62 -13.94 -13.06 -6.68
N TYR A 63 -13.54 -11.78 -6.83
CA TYR A 63 -14.44 -10.62 -6.79
C TYR A 63 -15.25 -10.51 -5.50
N ASP A 64 -14.72 -11.05 -4.41
CA ASP A 64 -15.27 -10.93 -3.06
C ASP A 64 -14.69 -9.71 -2.33
N ASP A 65 -15.34 -9.35 -1.23
CA ASP A 65 -14.83 -8.26 -0.41
C ASP A 65 -13.46 -8.62 0.15
N ILE A 66 -12.57 -7.65 0.15
CA ILE A 66 -11.20 -7.83 0.63
C ILE A 66 -11.18 -8.14 2.12
N THR A 67 -10.34 -9.09 2.51
CA THR A 67 -10.14 -9.47 3.91
C THR A 67 -9.06 -8.61 4.57
N MET A 68 -9.09 -8.54 5.92
CA MET A 68 -8.05 -7.86 6.69
C MET A 68 -6.64 -8.40 6.37
N LYS A 69 -6.50 -9.72 6.26
CA LYS A 69 -5.20 -10.35 5.91
C LYS A 69 -4.69 -9.88 4.56
N GLN A 70 -5.56 -9.79 3.56
CA GLN A 70 -5.20 -9.31 2.23
C GLN A 70 -4.79 -7.83 2.24
N ILE A 71 -5.48 -6.98 3.02
CA ILE A 71 -5.11 -5.57 3.15
C ILE A 71 -3.75 -5.44 3.84
N LEU A 72 -3.54 -6.13 4.96
CA LEU A 72 -2.27 -6.10 5.67
C LEU A 72 -1.11 -6.61 4.81
N LEU A 73 -1.29 -7.70 4.08
CA LEU A 73 -0.27 -8.24 3.20
C LEU A 73 0.01 -7.29 2.03
N ARG A 74 -1.03 -6.78 1.37
CA ARG A 74 -0.91 -5.88 0.22
C ARG A 74 -0.31 -4.52 0.60
N GLN A 75 -0.90 -3.86 1.59
CA GLN A 75 -0.56 -2.49 1.96
C GLN A 75 0.55 -2.43 3.01
N GLY A 76 0.49 -3.30 4.03
CA GLY A 76 1.45 -3.30 5.11
C GLY A 76 2.78 -3.90 4.69
N VAL A 77 2.78 -5.14 4.20
CA VAL A 77 4.03 -5.84 3.84
C VAL A 77 4.53 -5.38 2.48
N MET A 78 3.71 -5.52 1.43
CA MET A 78 4.20 -5.30 0.08
C MET A 78 4.46 -3.83 -0.22
N ILE A 79 3.51 -2.93 0.03
CA ILE A 79 3.68 -1.51 -0.31
C ILE A 79 4.61 -0.79 0.67
N LEU A 80 4.46 -1.02 1.99
CA LEU A 80 5.27 -0.31 2.97
C LEU A 80 6.68 -0.88 3.13
N LEU A 81 6.83 -2.22 3.11
CA LEU A 81 8.11 -2.86 3.40
C LEU A 81 8.88 -3.29 2.16
N VAL A 82 8.22 -3.60 1.05
CA VAL A 82 8.89 -4.20 -0.12
C VAL A 82 8.97 -3.24 -1.30
N GLU A 83 7.85 -2.69 -1.77
CA GLU A 83 7.79 -1.80 -2.94
C GLU A 83 7.92 -0.31 -2.57
N GLY A 84 7.93 0.00 -1.29
CA GLY A 84 7.64 1.33 -0.75
C GLY A 84 8.75 2.36 -0.84
N SER A 85 9.88 2.11 -1.52
CA SER A 85 10.98 3.07 -1.62
C SER A 85 10.59 4.42 -2.21
N ILE A 86 9.54 4.46 -3.01
CA ILE A 86 8.98 5.69 -3.63
C ILE A 86 7.99 6.39 -2.68
N TYR A 87 7.46 5.69 -1.69
CA TYR A 87 6.45 6.23 -0.78
C TYR A 87 7.09 6.88 0.45
N THR A 88 6.69 8.10 0.77
CA THR A 88 7.17 8.86 1.93
C THR A 88 7.04 8.07 3.25
N ALA A 89 5.96 7.32 3.43
CA ALA A 89 5.72 6.51 4.62
C ALA A 89 6.79 5.42 4.82
N SER A 90 7.16 4.72 3.76
CA SER A 90 8.18 3.70 3.79
C SER A 90 9.55 4.29 4.06
N ASN A 91 9.86 5.42 3.41
CA ASN A 91 11.09 6.14 3.62
C ASN A 91 11.23 6.62 5.08
N MET A 92 10.15 7.16 5.67
CA MET A 92 10.13 7.56 7.08
C MET A 92 10.41 6.38 8.03
N LEU A 93 9.81 5.21 7.77
CA LEU A 93 10.07 4.02 8.56
C LEU A 93 11.55 3.62 8.53
N HIS A 94 12.17 3.61 7.34
CA HIS A 94 13.58 3.24 7.20
C HIS A 94 14.52 4.27 7.79
N GLN A 95 14.18 5.56 7.72
CA GLN A 95 14.94 6.61 8.41
C GLN A 95 14.85 6.46 9.93
N MET A 96 13.68 6.10 10.49
CA MET A 96 13.56 5.81 11.92
C MET A 96 14.44 4.62 12.33
N ILE A 97 14.47 3.56 11.50
CA ILE A 97 15.35 2.41 11.74
C ILE A 97 16.82 2.84 11.70
N ASN A 98 17.22 3.70 10.76
CA ASN A 98 18.58 4.25 10.71
C ASN A 98 18.96 5.01 11.99
N VAL A 99 18.03 5.85 12.49
CA VAL A 99 18.25 6.63 13.73
C VAL A 99 18.41 5.70 14.95
N ILE A 100 17.64 4.62 15.01
CA ILE A 100 17.67 3.67 16.14
C ILE A 100 18.91 2.76 16.07
N THR A 101 19.26 2.28 14.89
CA THR A 101 20.30 1.25 14.71
C THR A 101 21.69 1.82 14.40
N GLY A 102 21.77 3.06 13.93
CA GLY A 102 23.00 3.68 13.41
C GLY A 102 23.44 3.15 12.05
N PHE A 103 22.72 2.21 11.42
CA PHE A 103 23.03 1.70 10.09
C PHE A 103 22.21 2.39 9.01
N ASN A 104 22.82 2.64 7.84
CA ASN A 104 22.14 3.28 6.72
C ASN A 104 21.30 2.30 5.89
N PHE A 105 20.27 1.72 6.51
CA PHE A 105 19.32 0.84 5.84
C PHE A 105 18.48 1.56 4.78
N ALA A 106 18.20 2.85 4.97
CA ALA A 106 17.34 3.59 4.04
C ALA A 106 17.91 3.64 2.64
N SER A 107 19.24 3.85 2.49
CA SER A 107 19.89 3.88 1.18
C SER A 107 19.87 2.52 0.49
N LEU A 108 20.23 1.45 1.21
CA LEU A 108 20.20 0.08 0.66
C LEU A 108 18.77 -0.30 0.24
N TYR A 109 17.80 -0.01 1.09
CA TYR A 109 16.41 -0.32 0.84
C TYR A 109 15.84 0.48 -0.34
N ALA A 110 16.25 1.74 -0.53
CA ALA A 110 15.81 2.56 -1.65
C ALA A 110 16.17 1.90 -3.00
N TYR A 111 17.39 1.39 -3.15
CA TYR A 111 17.81 0.69 -4.38
C TYR A 111 17.01 -0.59 -4.62
N ILE A 112 16.88 -1.43 -3.60
CA ILE A 112 16.12 -2.69 -3.69
C ILE A 112 14.66 -2.40 -4.01
N GLY A 113 14.06 -1.43 -3.32
CA GLY A 113 12.67 -1.06 -3.53
C GLY A 113 12.38 -0.50 -4.92
N VAL A 114 13.29 0.29 -5.50
CA VAL A 114 13.16 0.76 -6.90
C VAL A 114 13.15 -0.43 -7.87
N VAL A 115 14.06 -1.38 -7.71
CA VAL A 115 14.11 -2.59 -8.57
C VAL A 115 12.80 -3.39 -8.45
N ILE A 116 12.33 -3.61 -7.23
CA ILE A 116 11.07 -4.35 -7.00
C ILE A 116 9.87 -3.59 -7.57
N SER A 117 9.83 -2.26 -7.42
CA SER A 117 8.78 -1.42 -7.98
C SER A 117 8.76 -1.49 -9.51
N LEU A 118 9.92 -1.48 -10.16
CA LEU A 118 10.02 -1.67 -11.61
C LEU A 118 9.50 -3.06 -12.03
N ILE A 119 9.88 -4.11 -11.33
CA ILE A 119 9.34 -5.46 -11.57
C ILE A 119 7.81 -5.46 -11.41
N SER A 120 7.28 -4.81 -10.37
CA SER A 120 5.85 -4.70 -10.13
C SER A 120 5.12 -4.01 -11.29
N VAL A 121 5.68 -2.93 -11.83
CA VAL A 121 5.15 -2.24 -13.02
C VAL A 121 5.20 -3.15 -14.24
N ILE A 122 6.32 -3.84 -14.49
CA ILE A 122 6.44 -4.80 -15.61
C ILE A 122 5.36 -5.89 -15.50
N CYS A 123 5.09 -6.41 -14.30
CA CYS A 123 4.04 -7.41 -14.08
C CYS A 123 2.67 -6.93 -14.58
N VAL A 124 2.32 -5.66 -14.36
CA VAL A 124 1.04 -5.08 -14.83
C VAL A 124 0.95 -5.07 -16.36
N PHE A 125 2.07 -4.85 -17.06
CA PHE A 125 2.07 -4.85 -18.53
C PHE A 125 2.11 -6.27 -19.14
N VAL A 126 2.90 -7.16 -18.54
CA VAL A 126 3.14 -8.51 -19.08
C VAL A 126 1.97 -9.44 -18.78
N PHE A 127 1.43 -9.43 -17.57
CA PHE A 127 0.35 -10.34 -17.22
C PHE A 127 -1.00 -9.91 -17.81
N LYS A 128 -1.72 -10.85 -18.42
CA LYS A 128 -3.08 -10.62 -18.94
C LYS A 128 -4.05 -10.13 -17.86
N SER A 129 -3.82 -10.53 -16.61
CA SER A 129 -4.64 -10.12 -15.44
C SER A 129 -4.39 -8.68 -14.98
N LYS A 130 -3.39 -7.98 -15.55
CA LYS A 130 -3.02 -6.59 -15.18
C LYS A 130 -2.78 -6.42 -13.67
N LYS A 131 -2.23 -7.44 -13.02
CA LYS A 131 -1.94 -7.44 -11.58
C LYS A 131 -0.51 -7.00 -11.35
N SER A 132 -0.32 -6.12 -10.38
CA SER A 132 1.00 -5.77 -9.85
C SER A 132 1.51 -6.87 -8.91
N LEU A 133 2.77 -6.78 -8.51
CA LEU A 133 3.39 -7.76 -7.62
C LEU A 133 2.63 -7.89 -6.29
N HIS A 134 2.27 -6.76 -5.69
CA HIS A 134 1.49 -6.75 -4.44
C HIS A 134 0.08 -7.34 -4.61
N ASP A 135 -0.53 -7.21 -5.79
CA ASP A 135 -1.82 -7.85 -6.07
C ASP A 135 -1.69 -9.36 -6.20
N ILE A 136 -0.61 -9.85 -6.81
CA ILE A 136 -0.34 -11.28 -6.95
C ILE A 136 -0.13 -11.93 -5.59
N VAL A 137 0.73 -11.34 -4.76
CA VAL A 137 1.07 -11.88 -3.43
C VAL A 137 -0.14 -11.85 -2.49
N ALA A 138 -0.91 -10.76 -2.48
CA ALA A 138 -2.08 -10.62 -1.64
C ALA A 138 -3.35 -11.32 -2.19
N LYS A 139 -3.29 -11.90 -3.40
CA LYS A 139 -4.43 -12.48 -4.10
C LYS A 139 -5.58 -11.49 -4.20
N THR A 140 -5.29 -10.31 -4.74
CA THR A 140 -6.23 -9.21 -4.92
C THR A 140 -6.23 -8.73 -6.37
N LEU A 141 -7.19 -7.90 -6.70
CA LEU A 141 -7.22 -7.15 -7.95
C LEU A 141 -7.94 -5.82 -7.75
N VAL A 142 -7.61 -4.85 -8.58
CA VAL A 142 -8.29 -3.56 -8.62
C VAL A 142 -9.32 -3.58 -9.73
N VAL A 143 -10.55 -3.23 -9.42
CA VAL A 143 -11.68 -3.25 -10.36
C VAL A 143 -12.35 -1.89 -10.42
N ASP A 144 -12.90 -1.57 -11.59
CA ASP A 144 -13.87 -0.49 -11.73
C ASP A 144 -15.25 -1.01 -11.34
N ILE A 145 -15.82 -0.45 -10.26
CA ILE A 145 -17.14 -0.86 -9.74
C ILE A 145 -18.30 -0.55 -10.69
N LYS A 146 -18.10 0.37 -11.64
CA LYS A 146 -19.09 0.71 -12.66
C LYS A 146 -19.02 -0.21 -13.87
N SER A 147 -17.98 -1.04 -13.98
CA SER A 147 -17.80 -1.96 -15.11
C SER A 147 -18.89 -3.04 -15.14
N PRO A 148 -19.51 -3.30 -16.31
CA PRO A 148 -20.43 -4.40 -16.50
C PRO A 148 -19.81 -5.76 -16.16
N GLN A 149 -18.52 -5.95 -16.45
CA GLN A 149 -17.77 -7.15 -16.15
C GLN A 149 -17.70 -7.41 -14.64
N TYR A 150 -17.41 -6.40 -13.83
CA TYR A 150 -17.42 -6.53 -12.37
C TYR A 150 -18.78 -7.00 -11.85
N THR A 151 -19.86 -6.35 -12.31
CA THR A 151 -21.24 -6.70 -11.93
C THR A 151 -21.58 -8.15 -12.30
N TYR A 152 -21.17 -8.60 -13.48
CA TYR A 152 -21.37 -9.97 -13.94
C TYR A 152 -20.63 -10.99 -13.07
N GLU A 153 -19.33 -10.77 -12.82
CA GLU A 153 -18.51 -11.70 -12.03
C GLU A 153 -18.97 -11.78 -10.57
N VAL A 154 -19.37 -10.67 -9.95
CA VAL A 154 -19.94 -10.67 -8.59
C VAL A 154 -21.23 -11.50 -8.53
N LYS A 155 -22.15 -11.36 -9.51
CA LYS A 155 -23.38 -12.13 -9.58
C LYS A 155 -23.11 -13.62 -9.77
N LYS A 156 -22.19 -13.97 -10.67
CA LYS A 156 -21.77 -15.35 -10.95
C LYS A 156 -21.21 -16.02 -9.70
N ASN A 157 -20.29 -15.37 -9.00
CA ASN A 157 -19.67 -15.91 -7.79
C ASN A 157 -20.66 -16.06 -6.64
N LYS A 158 -21.61 -15.13 -6.48
CA LYS A 158 -22.71 -15.29 -5.50
C LYS A 158 -23.59 -16.52 -5.80
N LYS A 159 -23.87 -16.80 -7.07
CA LYS A 159 -24.64 -18.02 -7.47
C LYS A 159 -23.87 -19.30 -7.13
N ILE A 160 -22.57 -19.34 -7.44
CA ILE A 160 -21.70 -20.50 -7.15
C ILE A 160 -21.65 -20.77 -5.63
N ARG A 161 -21.47 -19.73 -4.81
CA ARG A 161 -21.43 -19.87 -3.34
C ARG A 161 -22.76 -20.39 -2.79
N LYS A 162 -23.91 -19.86 -3.26
CA LYS A 162 -25.22 -20.35 -2.86
C LYS A 162 -25.45 -21.81 -3.25
N LYS A 163 -24.93 -22.25 -4.40
CA LYS A 163 -25.01 -23.66 -4.82
C LYS A 163 -24.17 -24.57 -3.93
N LYS A 164 -22.95 -24.14 -3.56
CA LYS A 164 -22.08 -24.92 -2.65
C LYS A 164 -22.71 -25.08 -1.26
N LEU A 165 -23.31 -24.01 -0.70
CA LEU A 165 -23.95 -24.03 0.61
C LEU A 165 -25.23 -24.91 0.66
N LYS A 166 -25.84 -25.23 -0.48
CA LYS A 166 -26.99 -26.13 -0.55
C LYS A 166 -26.60 -27.61 -0.69
N LEU A 167 -25.33 -27.87 -0.97
CA LEU A 167 -24.78 -29.22 -1.18
C LEU A 167 -23.95 -29.71 0.01
N SER A 168 -23.67 -28.84 0.98
CA SER A 168 -23.06 -29.16 2.28
C SER A 168 -24.14 -29.28 3.35
#